data_0b6aa9a9dab6eae4ab442e3789603b71
#
_entry.id   0b6aa9a9dab6eae4ab442e3789603b71
#
_cell.length_a   1.000
_cell.length_b   1.000
_cell.length_c   1.000
_cell.angle_alpha   90.00
_cell.angle_beta   90.00
_cell.angle_gamma   90.00
#
_symmetry.space_group_name_H-M   'P 1'
#
loop_
_entity.id
_entity.type
_entity.pdbx_description
1 polymer ?
#
loop_
_entity_poly.entity_id
_entity_poly.type
_entity_poly.pdbx_seq_one_letter_code
_entity_poly.pdbx_strand_id
1 'polypeptide(L)'
;WSQLGSDIDGEAAGDAFGWSVSMDSDGNRVAIGAHTNDGNGTDAGHVRIYEWSGSSWSQLGSDIDGEAAGDAFGYSVSMDSDGDRVAIGGYGNDGNGNNSGHVRVYDWDGSSWSQQGSDIDGEAALDYFGISVSLDSDGDRMVIGSSSNDGNGSNSGHARIFEWGGSSWSQLGSDIDGEAAGDQFGYSVSMDSNGDRVAIGAPTNDGNGEDAGHVRVHDVIHQEVYTATFTPSAEGATTIDVASSTFNDGAGNDNSAADQYNWTYDGTSPYVAITATDGSNAVANNSITNDATLSLTFTANESVTGFAIGDIGTFGGSVSSFS
;
A
#
# COMPACT_ATOMS: atom_id res chain seq x y z
N TRP A 1 1.44 -39.94 -18.28
CA TRP A 1 2.11 -39.18 -17.22
C TRP A 1 3.33 -39.93 -16.73
N SER A 2 4.43 -39.25 -16.47
CA SER A 2 5.62 -39.80 -15.81
C SER A 2 6.05 -38.87 -14.71
N GLN A 3 6.49 -39.44 -13.60
CA GLN A 3 7.02 -38.66 -12.49
C GLN A 3 8.36 -38.02 -12.89
N LEU A 4 8.60 -36.80 -12.44
CA LEU A 4 9.84 -36.07 -12.65
C LEU A 4 10.69 -36.18 -11.39
N GLY A 5 11.77 -36.97 -11.47
CA GLY A 5 12.66 -37.26 -10.32
C GLY A 5 12.08 -38.26 -9.33
N SER A 6 12.63 -38.25 -8.12
CA SER A 6 12.14 -39.02 -6.99
C SER A 6 11.10 -38.24 -6.18
N ASP A 7 10.45 -38.93 -5.25
CA ASP A 7 9.60 -38.27 -4.24
C ASP A 7 10.40 -37.23 -3.45
N ILE A 8 9.73 -36.18 -3.05
CA ILE A 8 10.24 -35.18 -2.11
C ILE A 8 9.54 -35.44 -0.78
N ASP A 9 10.23 -36.05 0.15
CA ASP A 9 9.66 -36.53 1.40
C ASP A 9 9.74 -35.47 2.52
N GLY A 10 8.74 -35.50 3.43
CA GLY A 10 8.77 -34.74 4.67
C GLY A 10 9.82 -35.28 5.65
N GLU A 11 10.13 -34.50 6.70
CA GLU A 11 11.21 -34.83 7.64
C GLU A 11 10.78 -35.84 8.69
N ALA A 12 9.57 -35.69 9.22
CA ALA A 12 9.11 -36.50 10.34
C ALA A 12 7.63 -36.86 10.22
N ALA A 13 7.24 -37.83 11.04
CA ALA A 13 5.87 -38.30 11.12
C ALA A 13 5.00 -37.21 11.79
N GLY A 14 3.93 -36.83 11.12
CA GLY A 14 3.00 -35.84 11.64
C GLY A 14 3.11 -34.46 11.00
N ASP A 15 4.22 -34.16 10.29
CA ASP A 15 4.48 -32.83 9.73
C ASP A 15 3.48 -32.38 8.66
N ALA A 16 2.73 -33.31 8.09
CA ALA A 16 1.80 -33.04 6.98
C ALA A 16 2.46 -32.33 5.78
N PHE A 17 3.73 -32.65 5.47
CA PHE A 17 4.45 -32.12 4.32
C PHE A 17 3.70 -32.38 3.02
N GLY A 18 3.56 -31.37 2.17
CA GLY A 18 2.70 -31.43 0.98
C GLY A 18 1.25 -31.03 1.24
N TRP A 19 0.94 -30.48 2.41
CA TRP A 19 -0.40 -29.92 2.69
C TRP A 19 -0.77 -28.81 1.72
N SER A 20 0.17 -27.91 1.47
CA SER A 20 0.08 -26.86 0.45
C SER A 20 1.26 -26.95 -0.49
N VAL A 21 1.04 -26.67 -1.77
CA VAL A 21 2.07 -26.66 -2.80
C VAL A 21 1.82 -25.53 -3.79
N SER A 22 2.90 -24.88 -4.25
CA SER A 22 2.87 -23.91 -5.33
C SER A 22 4.11 -24.04 -6.19
N MET A 23 3.98 -23.83 -7.48
CA MET A 23 5.06 -24.02 -8.45
C MET A 23 5.23 -22.76 -9.29
N ASP A 24 6.47 -22.45 -9.68
CA ASP A 24 6.77 -21.38 -10.64
C ASP A 24 6.21 -21.68 -12.06
N SER A 25 6.24 -20.70 -12.94
CA SER A 25 5.68 -20.83 -14.28
C SER A 25 6.41 -21.84 -15.16
N ASP A 26 7.71 -22.03 -14.94
CA ASP A 26 8.56 -22.93 -15.70
C ASP A 26 8.54 -24.38 -15.15
N GLY A 27 7.95 -24.57 -13.97
CA GLY A 27 7.91 -25.86 -13.27
C GLY A 27 9.27 -26.31 -12.73
N ASN A 28 10.16 -25.35 -12.51
CA ASN A 28 11.52 -25.60 -12.03
C ASN A 28 11.68 -25.42 -10.53
N ARG A 29 10.77 -24.69 -9.88
CA ARG A 29 10.74 -24.48 -8.43
C ARG A 29 9.39 -24.84 -7.86
N VAL A 30 9.40 -25.38 -6.66
CA VAL A 30 8.19 -25.75 -5.93
C VAL A 30 8.33 -25.40 -4.46
N ALA A 31 7.38 -24.64 -3.91
CA ALA A 31 7.22 -24.42 -2.49
C ALA A 31 6.25 -25.46 -1.93
N ILE A 32 6.59 -26.02 -0.78
CA ILE A 32 5.85 -27.11 -0.14
C ILE A 32 5.71 -26.79 1.35
N GLY A 33 4.46 -26.69 1.82
CA GLY A 33 4.14 -26.43 3.22
C GLY A 33 3.96 -27.71 4.04
N ALA A 34 4.36 -27.62 5.30
CA ALA A 34 4.21 -28.62 6.35
C ALA A 34 3.73 -27.93 7.64
N HIS A 35 2.48 -27.60 7.68
CA HIS A 35 1.89 -26.70 8.70
C HIS A 35 1.88 -27.27 10.13
N THR A 36 2.08 -28.57 10.31
CA THR A 36 2.19 -29.23 11.60
C THR A 36 3.63 -29.69 11.91
N ASN A 37 4.63 -29.13 11.24
CA ASN A 37 6.02 -29.39 11.58
C ASN A 37 6.38 -28.75 12.93
N ASP A 38 7.12 -29.52 13.76
CA ASP A 38 7.47 -29.17 15.13
C ASP A 38 8.87 -28.52 15.26
N GLY A 39 9.52 -28.16 14.16
CA GLY A 39 10.93 -27.70 14.14
C GLY A 39 11.20 -26.49 15.04
N ASN A 40 10.27 -25.54 15.11
CA ASN A 40 10.37 -24.35 15.95
C ASN A 40 9.30 -24.30 17.07
N GLY A 41 8.65 -25.40 17.35
CA GLY A 41 7.60 -25.56 18.35
C GLY A 41 6.48 -26.46 17.83
N THR A 42 5.66 -26.98 18.73
CA THR A 42 4.53 -27.86 18.34
C THR A 42 3.62 -27.15 17.34
N ASP A 43 3.42 -27.76 16.17
CA ASP A 43 2.61 -27.22 15.08
C ASP A 43 3.02 -25.78 14.65
N ALA A 44 4.31 -25.43 14.80
CA ALA A 44 4.80 -24.13 14.32
C ALA A 44 4.70 -24.05 12.79
N GLY A 45 4.93 -25.17 12.13
CA GLY A 45 4.92 -25.30 10.69
C GLY A 45 6.18 -24.75 10.00
N HIS A 46 6.40 -25.18 8.77
CA HIS A 46 7.46 -24.67 7.91
C HIS A 46 7.10 -24.75 6.42
N VAL A 47 7.91 -24.09 5.60
CA VAL A 47 7.89 -24.24 4.14
C VAL A 47 9.30 -24.57 3.64
N ARG A 48 9.39 -25.49 2.68
CA ARG A 48 10.61 -25.80 1.93
C ARG A 48 10.40 -25.52 0.47
N ILE A 49 11.40 -24.91 -0.15
CA ILE A 49 11.41 -24.70 -1.59
C ILE A 49 12.46 -25.64 -2.23
N TYR A 50 12.09 -26.25 -3.33
CA TYR A 50 12.96 -27.13 -4.09
C TYR A 50 13.13 -26.63 -5.51
N GLU A 51 14.34 -26.83 -6.06
CA GLU A 51 14.69 -26.49 -7.43
C GLU A 51 15.07 -27.75 -8.22
N TRP A 52 14.62 -27.82 -9.47
CA TRP A 52 14.93 -28.91 -10.40
C TRP A 52 16.28 -28.69 -11.06
N SER A 53 17.24 -29.58 -10.83
CA SER A 53 18.59 -29.52 -11.42
C SER A 53 18.70 -30.06 -12.87
N GLY A 54 17.59 -30.46 -13.46
CA GLY A 54 17.56 -31.23 -14.72
C GLY A 54 17.59 -32.74 -14.52
N SER A 55 17.84 -33.24 -13.30
CA SER A 55 17.90 -34.67 -12.97
C SER A 55 17.31 -35.02 -11.61
N SER A 56 17.27 -34.09 -10.67
CA SER A 56 16.77 -34.30 -9.31
C SER A 56 16.25 -32.99 -8.74
N TRP A 57 15.31 -33.09 -7.80
CA TRP A 57 14.92 -32.02 -6.93
C TRP A 57 15.96 -31.85 -5.82
N SER A 58 16.36 -30.63 -5.54
CA SER A 58 17.24 -30.26 -4.45
C SER A 58 16.68 -29.07 -3.69
N GLN A 59 16.77 -29.07 -2.38
CA GLN A 59 16.28 -27.97 -1.56
C GLN A 59 17.03 -26.68 -1.89
N LEU A 60 16.28 -25.61 -2.09
CA LEU A 60 16.78 -24.26 -2.38
C LEU A 60 16.75 -23.41 -1.12
N GLY A 61 17.91 -23.21 -0.51
CA GLY A 61 18.04 -22.49 0.76
C GLY A 61 17.73 -23.35 1.98
N SER A 62 17.53 -22.72 3.11
CA SER A 62 17.12 -23.35 4.38
C SER A 62 15.60 -23.40 4.49
N ASP A 63 15.11 -24.15 5.47
CA ASP A 63 13.70 -24.14 5.84
C ASP A 63 13.26 -22.72 6.21
N ILE A 64 12.03 -22.39 5.89
CA ILE A 64 11.37 -21.15 6.33
C ILE A 64 10.38 -21.55 7.41
N ASP A 65 10.78 -21.34 8.67
CA ASP A 65 10.05 -21.81 9.83
C ASP A 65 8.99 -20.80 10.32
N GLY A 66 7.89 -21.33 10.88
CA GLY A 66 6.95 -20.55 11.67
C GLY A 66 7.63 -20.00 12.92
N GLU A 67 7.08 -18.94 13.50
CA GLU A 67 7.70 -18.23 14.62
C GLU A 67 7.49 -18.91 15.96
N ALA A 68 6.30 -19.44 16.16
CA ALA A 68 5.87 -19.99 17.43
C ALA A 68 5.00 -21.23 17.28
N ALA A 69 4.88 -21.96 18.39
CA ALA A 69 4.01 -23.12 18.45
C ALA A 69 2.56 -22.75 18.16
N GLY A 70 1.91 -23.51 17.30
CA GLY A 70 0.51 -23.31 16.91
C GLY A 70 0.27 -22.38 15.72
N ASP A 71 1.32 -21.74 15.17
CA ASP A 71 1.18 -20.81 14.04
C ASP A 71 0.64 -21.48 12.77
N ALA A 72 0.86 -22.78 12.63
CA ALA A 72 0.49 -23.55 11.43
C ALA A 72 1.04 -22.92 10.14
N PHE A 73 2.27 -22.39 10.18
CA PHE A 73 2.93 -21.72 9.06
C PHE A 73 3.15 -22.69 7.89
N GLY A 74 2.87 -22.25 6.67
CA GLY A 74 2.84 -23.14 5.51
C GLY A 74 1.50 -23.84 5.31
N TYR A 75 0.44 -23.42 6.01
CA TYR A 75 -0.92 -23.90 5.72
C TYR A 75 -1.35 -23.53 4.30
N SER A 76 -1.02 -22.33 3.88
CA SER A 76 -1.17 -21.88 2.49
C SER A 76 0.16 -21.34 1.95
N VAL A 77 0.45 -21.59 0.68
CA VAL A 77 1.63 -21.08 -0.02
C VAL A 77 1.25 -20.62 -1.42
N SER A 78 1.89 -19.56 -1.89
CA SER A 78 1.80 -19.11 -3.29
C SER A 78 3.15 -18.57 -3.74
N MET A 79 3.62 -19.04 -4.89
CA MET A 79 4.88 -18.66 -5.52
C MET A 79 4.58 -17.80 -6.74
N ASP A 80 5.41 -16.81 -7.02
CA ASP A 80 5.35 -15.99 -8.23
C ASP A 80 5.81 -16.76 -9.48
N SER A 81 5.74 -16.12 -10.65
CA SER A 81 6.09 -16.79 -11.91
C SER A 81 7.56 -17.15 -12.05
N ASP A 82 8.45 -16.36 -11.47
CA ASP A 82 9.91 -16.54 -11.56
C ASP A 82 10.46 -17.48 -10.47
N GLY A 83 9.61 -17.83 -9.49
CA GLY A 83 9.94 -18.73 -8.39
C GLY A 83 10.93 -18.13 -7.41
N ASP A 84 11.11 -16.81 -7.40
CA ASP A 84 12.02 -16.11 -6.49
C ASP A 84 11.30 -15.35 -5.37
N ARG A 85 9.96 -15.38 -5.36
CA ARG A 85 9.11 -14.87 -4.29
C ARG A 85 8.07 -15.89 -3.86
N VAL A 86 7.85 -15.99 -2.56
CA VAL A 86 6.82 -16.87 -1.99
C VAL A 86 6.08 -16.17 -0.86
N ALA A 87 4.75 -16.21 -0.90
CA ALA A 87 3.87 -15.81 0.19
C ALA A 87 3.43 -17.06 0.96
N ILE A 88 3.46 -16.98 2.29
CA ILE A 88 3.22 -18.11 3.18
C ILE A 88 2.26 -17.68 4.28
N GLY A 89 1.14 -18.39 4.41
CA GLY A 89 0.14 -18.16 5.45
C GLY A 89 0.36 -19.06 6.67
N GLY A 90 0.15 -18.46 7.85
CA GLY A 90 0.13 -19.11 9.16
C GLY A 90 -1.13 -18.67 9.90
N TYR A 91 -2.25 -19.33 9.65
CA TYR A 91 -3.57 -18.92 10.16
C TYR A 91 -3.70 -18.97 11.68
N GLY A 92 -2.86 -19.75 12.35
CA GLY A 92 -2.86 -19.91 13.79
C GLY A 92 -1.99 -18.89 14.55
N ASN A 93 -1.31 -17.97 13.85
CA ASN A 93 -0.45 -16.98 14.50
C ASN A 93 -1.25 -16.04 15.40
N ASP A 94 -0.65 -15.73 16.58
CA ASP A 94 -1.27 -14.95 17.67
C ASP A 94 -0.84 -13.47 17.68
N GLY A 95 -0.17 -12.97 16.64
CA GLY A 95 0.43 -11.62 16.61
C GLY A 95 -0.53 -10.50 16.96
N ASN A 96 -1.78 -10.58 16.52
CA ASN A 96 -2.83 -9.58 16.77
C ASN A 96 -4.01 -10.14 17.59
N GLY A 97 -3.82 -11.27 18.23
CA GLY A 97 -4.81 -11.99 19.03
C GLY A 97 -4.80 -13.49 18.71
N ASN A 98 -5.38 -14.29 19.58
CA ASN A 98 -5.38 -15.76 19.43
C ASN A 98 -5.91 -16.18 18.05
N ASN A 99 -5.08 -16.87 17.27
CA ASN A 99 -5.39 -17.31 15.90
C ASN A 99 -5.88 -16.14 15.00
N SER A 100 -5.31 -14.93 15.17
CA SER A 100 -5.58 -13.84 14.23
C SER A 100 -5.07 -14.17 12.83
N GLY A 101 -3.99 -14.94 12.79
CA GLY A 101 -3.28 -15.34 11.59
C GLY A 101 -2.38 -14.24 11.01
N HIS A 102 -1.47 -14.66 10.14
CA HIS A 102 -0.60 -13.75 9.39
C HIS A 102 -0.21 -14.33 8.04
N VAL A 103 0.38 -13.47 7.21
CA VAL A 103 1.11 -13.87 5.99
C VAL A 103 2.49 -13.21 6.00
N ARG A 104 3.51 -13.97 5.60
CA ARG A 104 4.86 -13.49 5.35
C ARG A 104 5.25 -13.74 3.92
N VAL A 105 5.97 -12.80 3.35
CA VAL A 105 6.52 -12.92 1.99
C VAL A 105 8.03 -13.00 2.07
N TYR A 106 8.61 -13.89 1.29
CA TYR A 106 10.06 -14.09 1.22
C TYR A 106 10.57 -13.99 -0.20
N ASP A 107 11.73 -13.35 -0.37
CA ASP A 107 12.46 -13.22 -1.62
C ASP A 107 13.74 -14.05 -1.59
N TRP A 108 14.07 -14.66 -2.73
CA TRP A 108 15.32 -15.36 -2.96
C TRP A 108 16.39 -14.41 -3.48
N ASP A 109 17.45 -14.14 -2.71
CA ASP A 109 18.55 -13.23 -3.08
C ASP A 109 19.65 -13.88 -3.93
N GLY A 110 19.47 -15.14 -4.32
CA GLY A 110 20.49 -15.97 -4.99
C GLY A 110 21.28 -16.86 -4.03
N SER A 111 21.08 -16.73 -2.71
CA SER A 111 21.78 -17.49 -1.67
C SER A 111 20.89 -17.90 -0.50
N SER A 112 19.88 -17.10 -0.17
CA SER A 112 18.98 -17.30 0.96
C SER A 112 17.61 -16.72 0.71
N TRP A 113 16.61 -17.28 1.39
CA TRP A 113 15.27 -16.67 1.50
C TRP A 113 15.30 -15.62 2.60
N SER A 114 14.89 -14.42 2.29
CA SER A 114 14.81 -13.30 3.22
C SER A 114 13.42 -12.69 3.23
N GLN A 115 12.89 -12.41 4.42
CA GLN A 115 11.57 -11.83 4.54
C GLN A 115 11.51 -10.44 3.89
N GLN A 116 10.47 -10.22 3.10
CA GLN A 116 10.20 -8.98 2.42
C GLN A 116 9.12 -8.17 3.13
N GLY A 117 9.52 -7.08 3.74
CA GLY A 117 8.64 -6.26 4.57
C GLY A 117 8.40 -6.86 5.95
N SER A 118 7.39 -6.33 6.64
CA SER A 118 6.92 -6.83 7.93
C SER A 118 5.83 -7.88 7.72
N ASP A 119 5.49 -8.57 8.79
CA ASP A 119 4.33 -9.46 8.82
C ASP A 119 3.07 -8.72 8.42
N ILE A 120 2.19 -9.41 7.72
CA ILE A 120 0.87 -8.90 7.37
C ILE A 120 -0.11 -9.66 8.25
N ASP A 121 -0.55 -8.99 9.31
CA ASP A 121 -1.35 -9.59 10.36
C ASP A 121 -2.86 -9.55 10.08
N GLY A 122 -3.56 -10.55 10.60
CA GLY A 122 -5.01 -10.52 10.73
C GLY A 122 -5.47 -9.41 11.67
N GLU A 123 -6.71 -9.00 11.58
CA GLU A 123 -7.25 -7.84 12.29
C GLU A 123 -7.64 -8.16 13.73
N ALA A 124 -8.22 -9.34 13.95
CA ALA A 124 -8.74 -9.73 15.24
C ALA A 124 -8.52 -11.22 15.53
N ALA A 125 -8.70 -11.58 16.79
CA ALA A 125 -8.60 -12.96 17.23
C ALA A 125 -9.65 -13.84 16.52
N LEU A 126 -9.22 -15.04 16.13
CA LEU A 126 -10.02 -16.07 15.45
C LEU A 126 -10.42 -15.75 14.00
N ASP A 127 -9.82 -14.73 13.39
CA ASP A 127 -10.06 -14.38 11.99
C ASP A 127 -9.46 -15.40 11.02
N TYR A 128 -8.41 -16.11 11.44
CA TYR A 128 -7.69 -17.09 10.63
C TYR A 128 -7.15 -16.49 9.32
N PHE A 129 -6.64 -15.28 9.37
CA PHE A 129 -6.01 -14.61 8.23
C PHE A 129 -4.82 -15.41 7.70
N GLY A 130 -4.69 -15.51 6.38
CA GLY A 130 -3.67 -16.37 5.78
C GLY A 130 -4.08 -17.83 5.62
N ILE A 131 -5.37 -18.16 5.85
CA ILE A 131 -5.90 -19.51 5.54
C ILE A 131 -5.77 -19.85 4.06
N SER A 132 -5.80 -18.84 3.22
CA SER A 132 -5.55 -18.92 1.78
C SER A 132 -4.79 -17.68 1.30
N VAL A 133 -3.86 -17.87 0.34
CA VAL A 133 -3.06 -16.79 -0.26
C VAL A 133 -2.86 -17.06 -1.74
N SER A 134 -2.83 -16.02 -2.56
CA SER A 134 -2.47 -16.10 -3.98
C SER A 134 -1.73 -14.84 -4.40
N LEU A 135 -0.51 -15.01 -4.97
CA LEU A 135 0.28 -13.96 -5.63
C LEU A 135 -0.11 -13.85 -7.10
N ASP A 136 0.12 -12.70 -7.69
CA ASP A 136 0.18 -12.51 -9.14
C ASP A 136 1.51 -13.00 -9.73
N SER A 137 1.69 -12.85 -11.05
CA SER A 137 2.91 -13.31 -11.75
C SER A 137 4.17 -12.60 -11.30
N ASP A 138 4.08 -11.29 -11.06
CA ASP A 138 5.24 -10.45 -10.72
C ASP A 138 5.54 -10.50 -9.21
N GLY A 139 4.66 -11.14 -8.45
CA GLY A 139 4.77 -11.30 -7.01
C GLY A 139 4.62 -9.98 -6.23
N ASP A 140 4.16 -8.92 -6.87
CA ASP A 140 4.01 -7.60 -6.23
C ASP A 140 2.59 -7.33 -5.74
N ARG A 141 1.64 -8.24 -6.02
CA ARG A 141 0.30 -8.24 -5.48
C ARG A 141 -0.10 -9.59 -4.95
N MET A 142 -0.93 -9.57 -3.94
CA MET A 142 -1.51 -10.79 -3.38
C MET A 142 -2.89 -10.56 -2.83
N VAL A 143 -3.71 -11.59 -2.87
CA VAL A 143 -4.96 -11.69 -2.14
C VAL A 143 -4.79 -12.68 -0.99
N ILE A 144 -5.32 -12.33 0.17
CA ILE A 144 -5.27 -13.12 1.40
C ILE A 144 -6.68 -13.29 1.94
N GLY A 145 -7.05 -14.52 2.22
CA GLY A 145 -8.36 -14.86 2.79
C GLY A 145 -8.32 -15.00 4.31
N SER A 146 -9.46 -14.70 4.93
CA SER A 146 -9.73 -14.76 6.37
C SER A 146 -11.15 -15.28 6.58
N SER A 147 -11.33 -16.59 6.54
CA SER A 147 -12.65 -17.23 6.43
C SER A 147 -13.54 -17.09 7.66
N SER A 148 -12.97 -16.75 8.81
CA SER A 148 -13.71 -16.61 10.07
C SER A 148 -13.83 -15.18 10.57
N ASN A 149 -13.43 -14.18 9.75
CA ASN A 149 -13.63 -12.78 10.10
C ASN A 149 -15.12 -12.46 10.30
N ASP A 150 -15.42 -11.65 11.33
CA ASP A 150 -16.76 -11.32 11.78
C ASP A 150 -17.28 -9.96 11.26
N GLY A 151 -16.60 -9.32 10.31
CA GLY A 151 -16.89 -7.95 9.84
C GLY A 151 -18.32 -7.72 9.38
N ASN A 152 -18.93 -8.72 8.73
CA ASN A 152 -20.32 -8.67 8.26
C ASN A 152 -21.22 -9.74 8.91
N GLY A 153 -20.81 -10.25 10.04
CA GLY A 153 -21.50 -11.29 10.81
C GLY A 153 -20.56 -12.43 11.18
N SER A 154 -20.93 -13.24 12.18
CA SER A 154 -20.06 -14.30 12.69
C SER A 154 -19.63 -15.26 11.58
N ASN A 155 -18.31 -15.41 11.39
CA ASN A 155 -17.69 -16.20 10.32
C ASN A 155 -18.24 -15.85 8.92
N SER A 156 -18.57 -14.58 8.66
CA SER A 156 -18.91 -14.14 7.30
C SER A 156 -17.71 -14.29 6.38
N GLY A 157 -16.53 -14.11 6.94
CA GLY A 157 -15.25 -14.11 6.23
C GLY A 157 -15.02 -12.86 5.39
N HIS A 158 -13.77 -12.63 5.03
CA HIS A 158 -13.36 -11.59 4.10
C HIS A 158 -12.12 -11.99 3.30
N ALA A 159 -11.77 -11.18 2.32
CA ALA A 159 -10.46 -11.19 1.67
C ALA A 159 -9.90 -9.79 1.59
N ARG A 160 -8.57 -9.66 1.73
CA ARG A 160 -7.84 -8.41 1.57
C ARG A 160 -6.80 -8.54 0.47
N ILE A 161 -6.61 -7.47 -0.29
CA ILE A 161 -5.63 -7.40 -1.36
C ILE A 161 -4.49 -6.48 -0.91
N PHE A 162 -3.26 -6.89 -1.15
CA PHE A 162 -2.06 -6.13 -0.81
C PHE A 162 -1.18 -5.92 -2.03
N GLU A 163 -0.51 -4.76 -2.07
CA GLU A 163 0.47 -4.39 -3.10
C GLU A 163 1.80 -4.02 -2.45
N TRP A 164 2.90 -4.44 -3.10
CA TRP A 164 4.26 -4.11 -2.69
C TRP A 164 4.69 -2.74 -3.20
N GLY A 165 4.86 -1.78 -2.31
CA GLY A 165 5.30 -0.42 -2.62
C GLY A 165 6.83 -0.25 -2.74
N GLY A 166 7.61 -1.33 -2.83
CA GLY A 166 9.07 -1.29 -2.89
C GLY A 166 9.76 -1.26 -1.51
N SER A 167 9.01 -1.09 -0.42
CA SER A 167 9.54 -1.09 0.95
C SER A 167 8.58 -1.70 1.98
N SER A 168 7.30 -1.77 1.67
CA SER A 168 6.27 -2.34 2.54
C SER A 168 5.09 -2.84 1.71
N TRP A 169 4.40 -3.84 2.25
CA TRP A 169 3.09 -4.25 1.78
C TRP A 169 2.04 -3.29 2.30
N SER A 170 1.16 -2.83 1.44
CA SER A 170 0.04 -1.95 1.78
C SER A 170 -1.26 -2.50 1.22
N GLN A 171 -2.33 -2.41 2.00
CA GLN A 171 -3.63 -2.87 1.52
C GLN A 171 -4.13 -2.00 0.37
N LEU A 172 -4.60 -2.65 -0.68
CA LEU A 172 -5.19 -2.04 -1.85
C LEU A 172 -6.72 -2.07 -1.74
N GLY A 173 -7.33 -0.91 -1.61
CA GLY A 173 -8.77 -0.78 -1.41
C GLY A 173 -9.23 -1.13 0.00
N SER A 174 -10.53 -1.39 0.15
CA SER A 174 -11.16 -1.86 1.39
C SER A 174 -11.29 -3.37 1.39
N ASP A 175 -11.65 -3.93 2.53
CA ASP A 175 -11.96 -5.35 2.67
C ASP A 175 -13.06 -5.76 1.71
N ILE A 176 -12.96 -6.98 1.20
CA ILE A 176 -14.00 -7.62 0.41
C ILE A 176 -14.72 -8.61 1.31
N ASP A 177 -15.83 -8.17 1.87
CA ASP A 177 -16.56 -8.93 2.89
C ASP A 177 -17.47 -10.03 2.32
N GLY A 178 -17.64 -11.09 3.09
CA GLY A 178 -18.70 -12.07 2.91
C GLY A 178 -20.10 -11.44 3.07
N GLU A 179 -21.12 -12.04 2.48
CA GLU A 179 -22.47 -11.47 2.44
C GLU A 179 -23.25 -11.69 3.72
N ALA A 180 -23.06 -12.83 4.36
CA ALA A 180 -23.81 -13.22 5.55
C ALA A 180 -22.96 -14.03 6.54
N ALA A 181 -23.45 -14.09 7.78
CA ALA A 181 -22.84 -14.91 8.81
C ALA A 181 -22.80 -16.38 8.38
N GLY A 182 -21.65 -17.03 8.58
CA GLY A 182 -21.44 -18.44 8.27
C GLY A 182 -20.95 -18.73 6.86
N ASP A 183 -20.89 -17.74 5.95
CA ASP A 183 -20.51 -17.93 4.55
C ASP A 183 -19.07 -18.40 4.36
N GLN A 184 -18.17 -18.07 5.30
CA GLN A 184 -16.74 -18.37 5.24
C GLN A 184 -16.05 -17.84 3.95
N PHE A 185 -16.43 -16.65 3.52
CA PHE A 185 -15.83 -15.99 2.36
C PHE A 185 -14.32 -15.77 2.59
N GLY A 186 -13.51 -16.02 1.58
CA GLY A 186 -12.04 -16.01 1.71
C GLY A 186 -11.45 -17.38 2.13
N TYR A 187 -12.27 -18.45 2.24
CA TYR A 187 -11.76 -19.80 2.49
C TYR A 187 -10.80 -20.26 1.39
N SER A 188 -11.06 -19.86 0.15
CA SER A 188 -10.17 -20.05 -0.99
C SER A 188 -10.09 -18.77 -1.80
N VAL A 189 -8.88 -18.44 -2.28
CA VAL A 189 -8.64 -17.26 -3.10
C VAL A 189 -7.75 -17.62 -4.29
N SER A 190 -7.90 -16.86 -5.37
CA SER A 190 -7.02 -16.95 -6.54
C SER A 190 -6.93 -15.57 -7.20
N MET A 191 -5.72 -15.14 -7.53
CA MET A 191 -5.43 -13.92 -8.27
C MET A 191 -5.02 -14.27 -9.71
N ASP A 192 -5.38 -13.46 -10.66
CA ASP A 192 -4.91 -13.65 -12.04
C ASP A 192 -3.46 -13.17 -12.20
N SER A 193 -2.84 -13.53 -13.31
CA SER A 193 -1.43 -13.26 -13.56
C SER A 193 -1.03 -11.79 -13.54
N ASN A 194 -1.96 -10.89 -13.79
CA ASN A 194 -1.69 -9.44 -13.82
C ASN A 194 -2.05 -8.74 -12.50
N GLY A 195 -2.60 -9.47 -11.53
CA GLY A 195 -3.09 -8.88 -10.29
C GLY A 195 -4.34 -8.01 -10.45
N ASP A 196 -5.03 -8.11 -11.60
CA ASP A 196 -6.19 -7.26 -11.94
C ASP A 196 -7.53 -7.87 -11.51
N ARG A 197 -7.56 -9.19 -11.21
CA ARG A 197 -8.77 -9.91 -10.81
C ARG A 197 -8.50 -10.90 -9.70
N VAL A 198 -9.47 -11.02 -8.81
CA VAL A 198 -9.47 -12.03 -7.76
C VAL A 198 -10.76 -12.83 -7.78
N ALA A 199 -10.63 -14.13 -7.63
CA ALA A 199 -11.75 -15.04 -7.37
C ALA A 199 -11.69 -15.47 -5.90
N ILE A 200 -12.81 -15.37 -5.20
CA ILE A 200 -12.91 -15.61 -3.76
C ILE A 200 -14.08 -16.56 -3.51
N GLY A 201 -13.81 -17.67 -2.84
CA GLY A 201 -14.77 -18.70 -2.52
C GLY A 201 -15.36 -18.56 -1.11
N ALA A 202 -16.65 -18.88 -0.99
CA ALA A 202 -17.41 -18.98 0.24
C ALA A 202 -18.15 -20.34 0.25
N PRO A 203 -17.54 -21.40 0.80
CA PRO A 203 -18.04 -22.77 0.63
C PRO A 203 -19.37 -23.04 1.33
N THR A 204 -19.69 -22.27 2.36
CA THR A 204 -20.89 -22.43 3.18
C THR A 204 -21.95 -21.34 2.97
N ASN A 205 -21.89 -20.60 1.83
CA ASN A 205 -22.93 -19.64 1.48
C ASN A 205 -24.24 -20.34 1.13
N ASP A 206 -25.34 -19.87 1.71
CA ASP A 206 -26.68 -20.47 1.60
C ASP A 206 -27.54 -19.93 0.45
N GLY A 207 -27.00 -19.08 -0.42
CA GLY A 207 -27.76 -18.36 -1.45
C GLY A 207 -28.58 -19.24 -2.39
N ASN A 208 -28.19 -20.49 -2.58
CA ASN A 208 -28.89 -21.46 -3.47
C ASN A 208 -29.31 -22.76 -2.72
N GLY A 209 -29.26 -22.72 -1.40
CA GLY A 209 -29.55 -23.84 -0.48
C GLY A 209 -28.47 -23.94 0.60
N GLU A 210 -28.77 -24.70 1.68
CA GLU A 210 -27.84 -24.87 2.81
C GLU A 210 -26.48 -25.37 2.32
N ASP A 211 -25.42 -24.64 2.66
CA ASP A 211 -24.02 -24.91 2.30
C ASP A 211 -23.79 -25.12 0.78
N ALA A 212 -24.58 -24.45 -0.07
CA ALA A 212 -24.44 -24.59 -1.52
C ALA A 212 -23.12 -23.99 -2.03
N GLY A 213 -22.60 -23.01 -1.31
CA GLY A 213 -21.39 -22.27 -1.62
C GLY A 213 -21.52 -21.37 -2.85
N HIS A 214 -20.62 -20.40 -2.94
CA HIS A 214 -20.49 -19.56 -4.12
C HIS A 214 -19.03 -19.10 -4.33
N VAL A 215 -18.77 -18.52 -5.49
CA VAL A 215 -17.55 -17.78 -5.81
C VAL A 215 -17.92 -16.42 -6.34
N ARG A 216 -17.26 -15.38 -5.84
CA ARG A 216 -17.34 -14.04 -6.42
C ARG A 216 -16.00 -13.69 -7.08
N VAL A 217 -16.10 -13.00 -8.22
CA VAL A 217 -14.93 -12.47 -8.94
C VAL A 217 -15.00 -10.96 -8.89
N HIS A 218 -13.90 -10.34 -8.48
CA HIS A 218 -13.78 -8.89 -8.36
C HIS A 218 -12.65 -8.39 -9.25
N ASP A 219 -12.86 -7.24 -9.89
CA ASP A 219 -11.78 -6.48 -10.51
C ASP A 219 -11.01 -5.73 -9.41
N VAL A 220 -9.69 -5.82 -9.44
CA VAL A 220 -8.80 -5.05 -8.58
C VAL A 220 -8.64 -3.68 -9.18
N ILE A 221 -9.31 -2.68 -8.59
CA ILE A 221 -9.29 -1.32 -9.12
C ILE A 221 -7.94 -0.67 -8.78
N HIS A 222 -7.13 -0.41 -9.79
CA HIS A 222 -5.92 0.38 -9.64
C HIS A 222 -6.26 1.85 -9.57
N GLN A 223 -5.84 2.50 -8.50
CA GLN A 223 -5.76 3.94 -8.48
C GLN A 223 -4.34 4.36 -8.88
N GLU A 224 -4.09 4.47 -10.19
CA GLU A 224 -2.82 5.00 -10.67
C GLU A 224 -2.66 6.45 -10.24
N VAL A 225 -1.59 6.75 -9.51
CA VAL A 225 -1.27 8.11 -9.05
C VAL A 225 -0.14 8.67 -9.89
N TYR A 226 -0.46 9.64 -10.74
CA TYR A 226 0.54 10.38 -11.50
C TYR A 226 0.93 11.65 -10.75
N THR A 227 2.23 11.91 -10.64
CA THR A 227 2.76 13.15 -10.07
C THR A 227 3.47 13.98 -11.13
N ALA A 228 3.25 15.29 -11.11
CA ALA A 228 3.93 16.22 -12.00
C ALA A 228 4.34 17.48 -11.24
N THR A 229 5.49 18.07 -11.62
CA THR A 229 5.91 19.38 -11.13
C THR A 229 5.44 20.44 -12.13
N PHE A 230 4.66 21.41 -11.64
CA PHE A 230 4.22 22.55 -12.42
C PHE A 230 5.03 23.79 -12.01
N THR A 231 5.56 24.50 -13.00
CA THR A 231 6.26 25.78 -12.79
C THR A 231 5.52 26.87 -13.55
N PRO A 232 4.94 27.88 -12.86
CA PRO A 232 4.31 28.99 -13.53
C PRO A 232 5.29 29.74 -14.44
N SER A 233 4.89 30.12 -15.63
CA SER A 233 5.71 30.88 -16.59
C SER A 233 5.58 32.40 -16.43
N ALA A 234 4.57 32.86 -15.74
CA ALA A 234 4.28 34.28 -15.46
C ALA A 234 3.43 34.39 -14.20
N GLU A 235 3.43 35.60 -13.60
CA GLU A 235 2.54 35.94 -12.49
C GLU A 235 1.07 36.03 -12.96
N GLY A 236 0.16 35.80 -12.02
CA GLY A 236 -1.25 35.88 -12.24
C GLY A 236 -2.02 34.58 -12.05
N ALA A 237 -3.22 34.53 -12.54
CA ALA A 237 -4.08 33.37 -12.45
C ALA A 237 -3.46 32.18 -13.22
N THR A 238 -3.42 31.07 -12.55
CA THR A 238 -2.84 29.82 -13.06
C THR A 238 -3.84 28.69 -12.88
N THR A 239 -3.94 27.82 -13.89
CA THR A 239 -4.89 26.72 -13.90
C THR A 239 -4.23 25.43 -14.37
N ILE A 240 -4.68 24.30 -13.81
CA ILE A 240 -4.42 22.96 -14.34
C ILE A 240 -5.76 22.27 -14.49
N ASP A 241 -5.95 21.60 -15.61
CA ASP A 241 -7.09 20.73 -15.87
C ASP A 241 -6.67 19.49 -16.66
N VAL A 242 -7.55 18.48 -16.65
CA VAL A 242 -7.47 17.30 -17.52
C VAL A 242 -8.77 17.27 -18.32
N ALA A 243 -8.68 17.47 -19.63
CA ALA A 243 -9.84 17.45 -20.49
C ALA A 243 -10.47 16.03 -20.59
N SER A 244 -11.73 15.95 -20.93
CA SER A 244 -12.38 14.67 -21.24
C SER A 244 -11.77 14.02 -22.49
N SER A 245 -11.86 12.71 -22.59
CA SER A 245 -11.43 11.93 -23.77
C SER A 245 -9.95 12.13 -24.16
N THR A 246 -9.08 12.34 -23.15
CA THR A 246 -7.64 12.47 -23.35
C THR A 246 -6.89 11.16 -23.09
N PHE A 247 -7.48 10.25 -22.33
CA PHE A 247 -7.05 8.87 -22.11
C PHE A 247 -8.26 7.98 -21.86
N ASN A 248 -8.07 6.68 -21.86
CA ASN A 248 -9.11 5.69 -21.61
C ASN A 248 -8.64 4.60 -20.64
N ASP A 249 -9.60 3.87 -20.06
CA ASP A 249 -9.32 2.68 -19.27
C ASP A 249 -9.04 1.47 -20.18
N GLY A 250 -8.67 0.33 -19.57
CA GLY A 250 -8.41 -0.92 -20.30
C GLY A 250 -9.64 -1.50 -21.03
N ALA A 251 -10.85 -1.04 -20.68
CA ALA A 251 -12.09 -1.41 -21.38
C ALA A 251 -12.42 -0.46 -22.54
N GLY A 252 -11.66 0.63 -22.72
CA GLY A 252 -11.83 1.61 -23.77
C GLY A 252 -12.81 2.73 -23.45
N ASN A 253 -13.16 2.93 -22.16
CA ASN A 253 -13.99 4.05 -21.75
C ASN A 253 -13.13 5.31 -21.62
N ASP A 254 -13.56 6.41 -22.23
CA ASP A 254 -12.89 7.70 -22.13
C ASP A 254 -13.01 8.31 -20.71
N ASN A 255 -11.97 9.03 -20.27
CA ASN A 255 -12.03 9.79 -19.03
C ASN A 255 -13.06 10.93 -19.10
N SER A 256 -13.71 11.24 -17.98
CA SER A 256 -14.41 12.49 -17.77
C SER A 256 -13.41 13.63 -17.52
N ALA A 257 -13.82 14.88 -17.78
CA ALA A 257 -12.98 16.02 -17.42
C ALA A 257 -12.81 16.12 -15.90
N ALA A 258 -11.61 16.43 -15.45
CA ALA A 258 -11.35 16.74 -14.04
C ALA A 258 -11.90 18.14 -13.68
N ASP A 259 -12.17 18.34 -12.39
CA ASP A 259 -12.41 19.67 -11.86
C ASP A 259 -11.12 20.50 -11.98
N GLN A 260 -11.26 21.71 -12.54
CA GLN A 260 -10.11 22.58 -12.75
C GLN A 260 -9.50 23.03 -11.41
N TYR A 261 -8.21 22.81 -11.22
CA TYR A 261 -7.48 23.35 -10.08
C TYR A 261 -6.91 24.73 -10.39
N ASN A 262 -7.23 25.72 -9.56
CA ASN A 262 -6.91 27.13 -9.79
C ASN A 262 -6.16 27.73 -8.61
N TRP A 263 -5.14 28.57 -8.92
CA TRP A 263 -4.45 29.40 -7.91
C TRP A 263 -3.88 30.66 -8.58
N THR A 264 -3.40 31.58 -7.77
CA THR A 264 -2.68 32.77 -8.25
C THR A 264 -1.21 32.63 -7.86
N TYR A 265 -0.33 32.70 -8.82
CA TYR A 265 1.11 32.81 -8.60
C TYR A 265 1.49 34.28 -8.51
N ASP A 266 2.14 34.66 -7.41
CA ASP A 266 2.73 35.95 -7.17
C ASP A 266 4.18 35.74 -6.74
N GLY A 267 5.11 36.17 -7.58
CA GLY A 267 6.58 36.08 -7.37
C GLY A 267 7.21 37.46 -7.15
N THR A 268 6.40 38.53 -7.14
CA THR A 268 6.90 39.89 -6.93
C THR A 268 7.12 40.16 -5.45
N SER A 269 8.28 40.66 -5.07
CA SER A 269 8.53 41.08 -3.71
C SER A 269 7.90 42.43 -3.44
N PRO A 270 7.17 42.62 -2.33
CA PRO A 270 6.62 43.92 -1.99
C PRO A 270 7.73 44.95 -1.73
N TYR A 271 7.48 46.17 -2.16
CA TYR A 271 8.32 47.30 -1.78
C TYR A 271 7.47 48.46 -1.31
N VAL A 272 8.06 49.34 -0.47
CA VAL A 272 7.40 50.51 0.08
C VAL A 272 8.06 51.80 -0.44
N ALA A 273 7.27 52.66 -1.08
CA ALA A 273 7.71 54.00 -1.40
C ALA A 273 7.42 54.95 -0.21
N ILE A 274 8.38 55.80 0.12
CA ILE A 274 8.26 56.76 1.22
C ILE A 274 8.16 58.16 0.60
N THR A 275 7.11 58.89 0.99
CA THR A 275 6.96 60.33 0.67
C THR A 275 6.81 61.13 1.94
N ALA A 276 7.15 62.41 1.89
CA ALA A 276 7.08 63.31 3.05
C ALA A 276 6.39 64.61 2.70
N THR A 277 5.67 65.18 3.68
CA THR A 277 5.06 66.51 3.61
C THR A 277 5.31 67.33 4.91
N ASP A 278 5.40 68.66 4.80
CA ASP A 278 5.48 69.61 5.91
C ASP A 278 4.11 69.98 6.45
N GLY A 279 3.07 69.29 6.03
CA GLY A 279 1.66 69.54 6.32
C GLY A 279 0.94 70.30 5.21
N SER A 280 1.65 70.95 4.30
CA SER A 280 1.09 71.71 3.18
C SER A 280 1.73 71.39 1.84
N ASN A 281 3.03 71.15 1.83
CA ASN A 281 3.80 70.92 0.59
C ASN A 281 4.58 69.61 0.68
N ALA A 282 4.83 69.03 -0.48
CA ALA A 282 5.73 67.86 -0.58
C ALA A 282 7.16 68.26 -0.27
N VAL A 283 7.82 67.43 0.57
CA VAL A 283 9.23 67.58 0.88
C VAL A 283 10.02 66.55 0.07
N ALA A 284 10.82 67.04 -0.88
CA ALA A 284 11.57 66.16 -1.77
C ALA A 284 12.66 65.38 -1.01
N ASN A 285 12.96 64.16 -1.47
CA ASN A 285 14.08 63.41 -0.95
C ASN A 285 15.39 64.16 -1.10
N ASN A 286 16.25 64.16 -0.12
CA ASN A 286 17.51 64.91 -0.05
C ASN A 286 17.35 66.44 0.03
N SER A 287 16.15 67.00 0.26
CA SER A 287 15.98 68.44 0.45
C SER A 287 16.40 68.85 1.86
N ILE A 288 16.65 70.15 2.05
CA ILE A 288 16.88 70.79 3.35
C ILE A 288 15.61 71.54 3.71
N THR A 289 15.08 71.23 4.90
CA THR A 289 13.89 71.93 5.44
C THR A 289 14.20 72.38 6.85
N ASN A 290 13.50 73.42 7.32
CA ASN A 290 13.56 73.88 8.69
C ASN A 290 12.37 73.35 9.55
N ASP A 291 11.59 72.43 8.99
CA ASP A 291 10.46 71.85 9.69
C ASP A 291 10.92 70.89 10.75
N ALA A 292 10.41 71.04 11.92
CA ALA A 292 10.73 70.21 13.08
C ALA A 292 10.10 68.81 13.01
N THR A 293 9.03 68.65 12.22
CA THR A 293 8.33 67.42 12.01
C THR A 293 7.83 67.29 10.56
N LEU A 294 7.89 66.10 10.02
CA LEU A 294 7.33 65.77 8.68
C LEU A 294 6.28 64.67 8.83
N SER A 295 5.24 64.77 8.01
CA SER A 295 4.30 63.66 7.83
C SER A 295 4.79 62.73 6.74
N LEU A 296 4.98 61.47 7.10
CA LEU A 296 5.48 60.43 6.18
C LEU A 296 4.31 59.56 5.71
N THR A 297 4.30 59.26 4.42
CA THR A 297 3.38 58.28 3.82
C THR A 297 4.19 57.13 3.24
N PHE A 298 3.82 55.93 3.67
CA PHE A 298 4.37 54.68 3.19
C PHE A 298 3.37 54.01 2.25
N THR A 299 3.74 53.84 1.00
CA THR A 299 2.85 53.25 -0.03
C THR A 299 3.47 51.97 -0.54
N ALA A 300 2.85 50.83 -0.24
CA ALA A 300 3.25 49.57 -0.80
C ALA A 300 2.73 49.43 -2.26
N ASN A 301 3.51 48.73 -3.10
CA ASN A 301 3.11 48.45 -4.48
C ASN A 301 2.01 47.37 -4.58
N GLU A 302 1.82 46.63 -3.50
CA GLU A 302 0.84 45.54 -3.40
C GLU A 302 0.32 45.38 -1.95
N SER A 303 -0.65 44.49 -1.73
CA SER A 303 -1.15 44.20 -0.39
C SER A 303 -0.10 43.55 0.45
N VAL A 304 0.23 44.16 1.58
CA VAL A 304 1.22 43.65 2.53
C VAL A 304 0.56 43.37 3.89
N THR A 305 1.10 42.40 4.64
CA THR A 305 0.67 42.10 6.01
C THR A 305 1.88 42.24 6.93
N GLY A 306 1.62 42.71 8.16
CA GLY A 306 2.66 42.76 9.20
C GLY A 306 3.57 43.98 9.14
N PHE A 307 3.40 44.96 8.21
CA PHE A 307 4.17 46.20 8.19
C PHE A 307 3.82 47.03 9.41
N ALA A 308 4.81 47.35 10.22
CA ALA A 308 4.64 47.98 11.51
C ALA A 308 5.71 49.08 11.75
N ILE A 309 5.49 49.95 12.75
CA ILE A 309 6.47 50.98 13.12
C ILE A 309 7.87 50.44 13.41
N GLY A 310 7.97 49.21 13.92
CA GLY A 310 9.25 48.54 14.20
C GLY A 310 10.09 48.20 12.96
N ASP A 311 9.47 48.17 11.77
CA ASP A 311 10.15 47.89 10.52
C ASP A 311 10.79 49.11 9.85
N ILE A 312 10.55 50.31 10.47
CA ILE A 312 11.06 51.57 9.96
C ILE A 312 12.35 51.96 10.69
N GLY A 313 13.48 51.82 9.99
CA GLY A 313 14.78 52.25 10.48
C GLY A 313 14.89 53.78 10.33
N THR A 314 15.29 54.48 11.42
CA THR A 314 15.50 55.93 11.44
C THR A 314 16.94 56.32 11.87
N PHE A 315 17.47 57.40 11.33
CA PHE A 315 18.73 57.98 11.76
C PHE A 315 18.54 59.47 12.04
N GLY A 316 18.92 59.95 13.24
CA GLY A 316 18.79 61.35 13.62
C GLY A 316 17.40 61.80 14.02
N GLY A 317 16.45 60.86 14.17
CA GLY A 317 15.06 61.15 14.57
C GLY A 317 14.31 59.88 14.97
N SER A 318 13.00 60.01 15.18
CA SER A 318 12.11 58.90 15.49
C SER A 318 10.77 59.07 14.77
N VAL A 319 10.14 57.93 14.42
CA VAL A 319 8.77 57.87 13.91
C VAL A 319 7.82 57.69 15.08
N SER A 320 6.70 58.41 15.09
CA SER A 320 5.60 58.28 16.05
C SER A 320 4.25 58.30 15.37
N SER A 321 3.22 57.82 16.05
CA SER A 321 1.83 57.87 15.54
C SER A 321 1.66 57.15 14.19
N PHE A 322 2.21 55.93 14.07
CA PHE A 322 2.00 55.07 12.90
C PHE A 322 0.60 54.48 12.92
N SER A 323 -0.12 54.58 11.81
CA SER A 323 -1.49 54.07 11.64
C SER A 323 -1.72 53.53 10.24
#